data_0dca26ab5fbdab29b28109488ff172ed
#
_entry.id   0dca26ab5fbdab29b28109488ff172ed
#
_cell.length_a   1.000
_cell.length_b   1.000
_cell.length_c   1.000
_cell.angle_alpha   90.00
_cell.angle_beta   90.00
_cell.angle_gamma   90.00
#
_symmetry.space_group_name_H-M   'P 1'
#
loop_
_entity.id
_entity.type
_entity.pdbx_description
1 polymer ?
#
loop_
_entity_poly.entity_id
_entity_poly.type
_entity_poly.pdbx_seq_one_letter_code
_entity_poly.pdbx_strand_id
1 'polypeptide(L)'
;MKRNPSYLSYARAHWPWLVAGPLFIAMGGVCEVIQPRFMARIVDDAINGEGLSQSARMAIIGENAVYMVLLALLAIAVGVLGIVFISNGTFRFGASLRKGLYRKVLGYSHANIDKFSSASLVTRLTNDVTNVQNTFIQTLRMVTFTAAMFTGALINALSVSAKLALVTVFAVPVIAVIVTIIVTKGFPLFEKMQQRIDNLNRRVQESVTNIRVIKSFVREDHEKAKFYDAADRLCDISVKASGLMVTIMPLMQLVMTLTTVGALWLGGNMVQSGEIAIGGLMSYSTYIMHILMSMMMMSMAIMMFSRARASAARLKEVLAEQSTITDPEHPVTAPVQKGEVEFRHV
;
A
#
# COMPACT_ATOMS: atom_id res chain seq x y z
N MET A 1 17.50 2.25 -33.10
CA MET A 1 16.27 2.33 -32.31
C MET A 1 16.58 2.17 -30.81
N LYS A 2 16.81 3.23 -30.05
CA LYS A 2 16.94 3.16 -28.60
C LYS A 2 15.54 2.91 -28.00
N ARG A 3 15.31 1.72 -27.46
CA ARG A 3 14.09 1.32 -26.75
C ARG A 3 13.74 2.41 -25.74
N ASN A 4 12.56 3.04 -25.86
CA ASN A 4 12.09 4.02 -24.86
C ASN A 4 12.19 3.40 -23.47
N PRO A 5 12.92 3.99 -22.53
CA PRO A 5 13.13 3.40 -21.22
C PRO A 5 11.78 3.37 -20.50
N SER A 6 11.32 2.17 -20.13
CA SER A 6 10.19 2.02 -19.20
C SER A 6 10.56 2.76 -17.90
N TYR A 7 9.59 3.43 -17.24
CA TYR A 7 9.84 4.08 -15.95
C TYR A 7 10.47 3.11 -14.93
N LEU A 8 10.20 1.80 -15.03
CA LEU A 8 10.82 0.76 -14.19
C LEU A 8 12.31 0.53 -14.49
N SER A 9 12.81 0.93 -15.68
CA SER A 9 14.23 0.79 -15.99
C SER A 9 15.10 1.68 -15.09
N TYR A 10 14.55 2.79 -14.60
CA TYR A 10 15.22 3.67 -13.63
C TYR A 10 15.34 3.02 -12.23
N ALA A 11 14.46 2.09 -11.88
CA ALA A 11 14.54 1.32 -10.64
C ALA A 11 15.68 0.30 -10.69
N ARG A 12 15.98 -0.25 -11.88
CA ARG A 12 17.04 -1.26 -12.06
C ARG A 12 18.44 -0.77 -11.66
N ALA A 13 18.71 0.53 -11.78
CA ALA A 13 19.98 1.11 -11.34
C ALA A 13 20.17 1.07 -9.81
N HIS A 14 19.08 0.89 -9.05
CA HIS A 14 19.07 0.93 -7.59
C HIS A 14 18.60 -0.40 -6.97
N TRP A 15 18.68 -1.50 -7.76
CA TRP A 15 18.19 -2.83 -7.36
C TRP A 15 18.74 -3.35 -6.03
N PRO A 16 20.03 -3.11 -5.63
CA PRO A 16 20.52 -3.65 -4.36
C PRO A 16 19.73 -3.13 -3.15
N TRP A 17 19.37 -1.83 -3.17
CA TRP A 17 18.58 -1.21 -2.13
C TRP A 17 17.12 -1.71 -2.12
N LEU A 18 16.56 -1.91 -3.32
CA LEU A 18 15.18 -2.33 -3.52
C LEU A 18 14.97 -3.83 -3.27
N VAL A 19 16.03 -4.63 -3.21
CA VAL A 19 15.98 -6.05 -2.84
C VAL A 19 16.38 -6.24 -1.37
N ALA A 20 17.46 -5.62 -0.91
CA ALA A 20 17.91 -5.76 0.47
C ALA A 20 16.88 -5.22 1.48
N GLY A 21 16.22 -4.09 1.17
CA GLY A 21 15.21 -3.52 2.05
C GLY A 21 14.03 -4.46 2.33
N PRO A 22 13.35 -5.00 1.32
CA PRO A 22 12.34 -6.03 1.48
C PRO A 22 12.83 -7.27 2.25
N LEU A 23 14.06 -7.75 2.02
CA LEU A 23 14.61 -8.88 2.77
C LEU A 23 14.71 -8.59 4.28
N PHE A 24 15.16 -7.40 4.67
CA PHE A 24 15.16 -6.98 6.07
C PHE A 24 13.75 -6.87 6.65
N ILE A 25 12.79 -6.32 5.89
CA ILE A 25 11.37 -6.25 6.31
C ILE A 25 10.79 -7.66 6.50
N ALA A 26 11.07 -8.58 5.57
CA ALA A 26 10.62 -9.97 5.68
C ALA A 26 11.21 -10.65 6.93
N MET A 27 12.49 -10.42 7.22
CA MET A 27 13.14 -10.95 8.41
C MET A 27 12.50 -10.42 9.69
N GLY A 28 12.09 -9.14 9.73
CA GLY A 28 11.30 -8.57 10.83
C GLY A 28 9.98 -9.30 11.04
N GLY A 29 9.23 -9.56 9.97
CA GLY A 29 7.99 -10.34 10.02
C GLY A 29 8.21 -11.78 10.50
N VAL A 30 9.31 -12.42 10.11
CA VAL A 30 9.68 -13.76 10.60
C VAL A 30 9.98 -13.72 12.10
N CYS A 31 10.71 -12.70 12.60
CA CYS A 31 10.96 -12.54 14.03
C CYS A 31 9.67 -12.44 14.84
N GLU A 32 8.68 -11.67 14.36
CA GLU A 32 7.37 -11.56 15.03
C GLU A 32 6.62 -12.90 15.09
N VAL A 33 6.65 -13.67 14.02
CA VAL A 33 5.94 -14.95 13.95
C VAL A 33 6.60 -16.04 14.80
N ILE A 34 7.89 -15.92 15.10
CA ILE A 34 8.60 -16.88 15.95
C ILE A 34 8.29 -16.65 17.45
N GLN A 35 7.99 -15.41 17.87
CA GLN A 35 7.77 -15.09 19.30
C GLN A 35 6.74 -15.97 20.00
N PRO A 36 5.55 -16.30 19.44
CA PRO A 36 4.56 -17.13 20.10
C PRO A 36 5.07 -18.54 20.46
N ARG A 37 6.10 -19.06 19.76
CA ARG A 37 6.71 -20.35 20.09
C ARG A 37 7.41 -20.32 21.44
N PHE A 38 8.11 -19.23 21.77
CA PHE A 38 8.77 -19.09 23.08
C PHE A 38 7.73 -18.94 24.19
N MET A 39 6.63 -18.22 23.92
CA MET A 39 5.51 -18.13 24.85
C MET A 39 4.89 -19.52 25.11
N ALA A 40 4.70 -20.33 24.05
CA ALA A 40 4.22 -21.69 24.19
C ALA A 40 5.15 -22.53 25.09
N ARG A 41 6.47 -22.45 24.88
CA ARG A 41 7.45 -23.16 25.75
C ARG A 41 7.38 -22.72 27.22
N ILE A 42 7.21 -21.44 27.50
CA ILE A 42 7.02 -20.94 28.86
C ILE A 42 5.80 -21.62 29.50
N VAL A 43 4.68 -21.71 28.76
CA VAL A 43 3.45 -22.33 29.28
C VAL A 43 3.59 -23.82 29.42
N ASP A 44 4.13 -24.52 28.43
CA ASP A 44 4.17 -25.99 28.41
C ASP A 44 5.28 -26.55 29.31
N ASP A 45 6.49 -25.99 29.23
CA ASP A 45 7.65 -26.54 29.91
C ASP A 45 7.80 -26.02 31.35
N ALA A 46 7.46 -24.72 31.60
CA ALA A 46 7.67 -24.13 32.92
C ALA A 46 6.40 -24.12 33.78
N ILE A 47 5.22 -23.78 33.22
CA ILE A 47 3.98 -23.67 34.00
C ILE A 47 3.34 -25.05 34.20
N ASN A 48 3.20 -25.81 33.09
CA ASN A 48 2.56 -27.15 33.11
C ASN A 48 3.54 -28.29 33.33
N GLY A 49 4.87 -28.03 33.34
CA GLY A 49 5.88 -29.08 33.60
C GLY A 49 5.75 -29.69 35.00
N GLU A 50 5.49 -30.99 35.08
CA GLU A 50 5.40 -31.73 36.34
C GLU A 50 6.78 -31.99 36.93
N GLY A 51 6.89 -31.97 38.25
CA GLY A 51 8.10 -32.36 38.98
C GLY A 51 9.25 -31.34 38.97
N LEU A 52 9.10 -30.17 38.38
CA LEU A 52 10.12 -29.13 38.33
C LEU A 52 10.19 -28.32 39.63
N SER A 53 11.42 -28.09 40.13
CA SER A 53 11.66 -27.13 41.21
C SER A 53 11.30 -25.70 40.80
N GLN A 54 10.96 -24.85 41.76
CA GLN A 54 10.65 -23.44 41.48
C GLN A 54 11.83 -22.73 40.80
N SER A 55 13.07 -23.04 41.17
CA SER A 55 14.25 -22.47 40.53
C SER A 55 14.39 -22.89 39.06
N ALA A 56 14.10 -24.17 38.73
CA ALA A 56 14.14 -24.66 37.36
C ALA A 56 13.04 -24.01 36.49
N ARG A 57 11.82 -23.84 37.02
CA ARG A 57 10.72 -23.13 36.35
C ARG A 57 11.11 -21.68 36.02
N MET A 58 11.66 -20.98 37.02
CA MET A 58 12.11 -19.56 36.81
C MET A 58 13.27 -19.46 35.82
N ALA A 59 14.17 -20.47 35.77
CA ALA A 59 15.22 -20.50 34.75
C ALA A 59 14.66 -20.65 33.33
N ILE A 60 13.70 -21.55 33.09
CA ILE A 60 13.04 -21.73 31.79
C ILE A 60 12.30 -20.46 31.36
N ILE A 61 11.55 -19.83 32.29
CA ILE A 61 10.84 -18.57 32.02
C ILE A 61 11.85 -17.49 31.66
N GLY A 62 12.92 -17.33 32.45
CA GLY A 62 13.93 -16.29 32.21
C GLY A 62 14.64 -16.46 30.89
N GLU A 63 15.04 -17.67 30.54
CA GLU A 63 15.70 -17.98 29.27
C GLU A 63 14.79 -17.63 28.06
N ASN A 64 13.54 -18.13 28.03
CA ASN A 64 12.61 -17.85 26.94
C ASN A 64 12.20 -16.39 26.88
N ALA A 65 12.06 -15.70 28.03
CA ALA A 65 11.80 -14.26 28.06
C ALA A 65 12.97 -13.46 27.45
N VAL A 66 14.22 -13.83 27.75
CA VAL A 66 15.40 -13.21 27.11
C VAL A 66 15.38 -13.42 25.61
N TYR A 67 15.08 -14.62 25.11
CA TYR A 67 14.95 -14.87 23.66
C TYR A 67 13.86 -14.02 23.04
N MET A 68 12.69 -13.85 23.67
CA MET A 68 11.61 -12.98 23.18
C MET A 68 12.07 -11.53 23.09
N VAL A 69 12.78 -11.01 24.12
CA VAL A 69 13.32 -9.64 24.11
C VAL A 69 14.38 -9.48 23.01
N LEU A 70 15.29 -10.43 22.87
CA LEU A 70 16.31 -10.39 21.81
C LEU A 70 15.69 -10.42 20.41
N LEU A 71 14.67 -11.25 20.20
CA LEU A 71 13.92 -11.27 18.93
C LEU A 71 13.18 -9.96 18.66
N ALA A 72 12.58 -9.37 19.70
CA ALA A 72 11.92 -8.07 19.55
C ALA A 72 12.92 -6.96 19.17
N LEU A 73 14.08 -6.91 19.83
CA LEU A 73 15.16 -5.98 19.50
C LEU A 73 15.70 -6.21 18.08
N LEU A 74 15.88 -7.47 17.70
CA LEU A 74 16.27 -7.84 16.35
C LEU A 74 15.22 -7.40 15.31
N ALA A 75 13.92 -7.65 15.58
CA ALA A 75 12.83 -7.22 14.71
C ALA A 75 12.82 -5.70 14.49
N ILE A 76 13.04 -4.92 15.55
CA ILE A 76 13.16 -3.46 15.47
C ILE A 76 14.38 -3.08 14.61
N ALA A 77 15.55 -3.66 14.89
CA ALA A 77 16.78 -3.34 14.18
C ALA A 77 16.67 -3.64 12.67
N VAL A 78 16.19 -4.84 12.31
CA VAL A 78 16.03 -5.21 10.89
C VAL A 78 14.88 -4.43 10.24
N GLY A 79 13.81 -4.11 10.97
CA GLY A 79 12.72 -3.26 10.50
C GLY A 79 13.20 -1.86 10.15
N VAL A 80 13.99 -1.23 11.01
CA VAL A 80 14.60 0.09 10.75
C VAL A 80 15.54 0.02 9.55
N LEU A 81 16.43 -0.98 9.49
CA LEU A 81 17.32 -1.19 8.34
C LEU A 81 16.50 -1.34 7.05
N GLY A 82 15.46 -2.16 7.08
CA GLY A 82 14.58 -2.38 5.92
C GLY A 82 13.95 -1.09 5.42
N ILE A 83 13.42 -0.24 6.32
CA ILE A 83 12.85 1.06 5.96
C ILE A 83 13.92 1.99 5.39
N VAL A 84 15.10 2.05 5.98
CA VAL A 84 16.21 2.88 5.50
C VAL A 84 16.63 2.45 4.09
N PHE A 85 16.78 1.15 3.84
CA PHE A 85 17.14 0.62 2.53
C PHE A 85 16.06 0.89 1.48
N ILE A 86 14.79 0.57 1.76
CA ILE A 86 13.66 0.85 0.85
C ILE A 86 13.59 2.33 0.54
N SER A 87 13.70 3.21 1.55
CA SER A 87 13.62 4.65 1.37
C SER A 87 14.77 5.16 0.50
N ASN A 88 16.02 4.80 0.80
CA ASN A 88 17.16 5.20 0.00
C ASN A 88 17.05 4.72 -1.47
N GLY A 89 16.68 3.46 -1.69
CA GLY A 89 16.47 2.92 -3.03
C GLY A 89 15.40 3.66 -3.80
N THR A 90 14.28 3.95 -3.14
CA THR A 90 13.13 4.58 -3.79
C THR A 90 13.31 6.08 -4.00
N PHE A 91 13.97 6.80 -3.07
CA PHE A 91 14.30 8.21 -3.30
C PHE A 91 15.31 8.39 -4.44
N ARG A 92 16.32 7.52 -4.53
CA ARG A 92 17.26 7.50 -5.65
C ARG A 92 16.58 7.15 -6.98
N PHE A 93 15.65 6.19 -6.97
CA PHE A 93 14.80 5.89 -8.13
C PHE A 93 13.99 7.12 -8.54
N GLY A 94 13.29 7.80 -7.62
CA GLY A 94 12.53 9.01 -7.89
C GLY A 94 13.39 10.14 -8.46
N ALA A 95 14.60 10.34 -7.92
CA ALA A 95 15.54 11.33 -8.45
C ALA A 95 16.01 10.98 -9.88
N SER A 96 16.32 9.71 -10.15
CA SER A 96 16.70 9.23 -11.47
C SER A 96 15.56 9.38 -12.49
N LEU A 97 14.33 9.10 -12.06
CA LEU A 97 13.14 9.26 -12.88
C LEU A 97 12.88 10.74 -13.21
N ARG A 98 12.98 11.66 -12.22
CA ARG A 98 12.88 13.11 -12.45
C ARG A 98 13.94 13.61 -13.44
N LYS A 99 15.19 13.20 -13.27
CA LYS A 99 16.27 13.55 -14.22
C LYS A 99 15.98 13.03 -15.63
N GLY A 100 15.47 11.80 -15.76
CA GLY A 100 15.11 11.21 -17.05
C GLY A 100 13.94 11.94 -17.72
N LEU A 101 12.88 12.23 -16.96
CA LEU A 101 11.73 13.01 -17.44
C LEU A 101 12.12 14.43 -17.84
N TYR A 102 12.88 15.13 -17.01
CA TYR A 102 13.33 16.49 -17.29
C TYR A 102 14.16 16.56 -18.58
N ARG A 103 15.12 15.63 -18.75
CA ARG A 103 15.90 15.52 -19.99
C ARG A 103 15.00 15.27 -21.21
N LYS A 104 13.96 14.44 -21.04
CA LYS A 104 13.01 14.12 -22.10
C LYS A 104 12.20 15.36 -22.50
N VAL A 105 11.70 16.12 -21.53
CA VAL A 105 10.91 17.34 -21.73
C VAL A 105 11.75 18.44 -22.37
N LEU A 106 13.02 18.60 -21.99
CA LEU A 106 13.92 19.55 -22.65
C LEU A 106 14.20 19.22 -24.13
N GLY A 107 14.03 17.96 -24.53
CA GLY A 107 14.13 17.53 -25.92
C GLY A 107 12.83 17.62 -26.72
N TYR A 108 11.75 18.18 -26.13
CA TYR A 108 10.49 18.35 -26.83
C TYR A 108 10.49 19.57 -27.77
N SER A 109 9.74 19.46 -28.86
CA SER A 109 9.39 20.59 -29.68
C SER A 109 8.27 21.42 -29.03
N HIS A 110 8.02 22.66 -29.54
CA HIS A 110 6.91 23.48 -29.07
C HIS A 110 5.57 22.77 -29.19
N ALA A 111 5.32 22.04 -30.29
CA ALA A 111 4.09 21.28 -30.49
C ALA A 111 3.88 20.18 -29.42
N ASN A 112 4.96 19.53 -28.96
CA ASN A 112 4.85 18.56 -27.86
C ASN A 112 4.54 19.25 -26.52
N ILE A 113 5.13 20.45 -26.27
CA ILE A 113 4.87 21.22 -25.04
C ILE A 113 3.40 21.70 -25.02
N ASP A 114 2.89 22.18 -26.15
CA ASP A 114 1.49 22.62 -26.26
C ASP A 114 0.50 21.46 -26.03
N LYS A 115 0.82 20.28 -26.55
CA LYS A 115 0.02 19.05 -26.34
C LYS A 115 -0.16 18.72 -24.86
N PHE A 116 0.87 18.84 -24.05
CA PHE A 116 0.84 18.49 -22.63
C PHE A 116 0.48 19.67 -21.72
N SER A 117 0.67 20.90 -22.14
CA SER A 117 0.74 22.14 -21.38
C SER A 117 1.90 22.17 -20.35
N SER A 118 2.50 23.35 -20.16
CA SER A 118 3.62 23.53 -19.22
C SER A 118 3.22 23.20 -17.78
N ALA A 119 2.02 23.61 -17.35
CA ALA A 119 1.50 23.35 -16.01
C ALA A 119 1.34 21.83 -15.75
N SER A 120 0.85 21.07 -16.75
CA SER A 120 0.73 19.62 -16.64
C SER A 120 2.09 18.93 -16.57
N LEU A 121 3.09 19.37 -17.36
CA LEU A 121 4.44 18.82 -17.32
C LEU A 121 5.11 19.06 -15.95
N VAL A 122 4.94 20.25 -15.35
CA VAL A 122 5.42 20.53 -14.00
C VAL A 122 4.77 19.59 -12.98
N THR A 123 3.45 19.39 -13.03
CA THR A 123 2.74 18.47 -12.15
C THR A 123 3.23 17.04 -12.30
N ARG A 124 3.51 16.59 -13.52
CA ARG A 124 4.05 15.24 -13.80
C ARG A 124 5.46 15.06 -13.24
N LEU A 125 6.34 16.07 -13.39
CA LEU A 125 7.71 16.06 -12.87
C LEU A 125 7.78 16.10 -11.34
N THR A 126 6.80 16.72 -10.69
CA THR A 126 6.76 16.88 -9.22
C THR A 126 5.83 15.87 -8.57
N ASN A 127 4.53 16.10 -8.64
CA ASN A 127 3.52 15.34 -7.89
C ASN A 127 3.39 13.89 -8.37
N ASP A 128 3.35 13.65 -9.70
CA ASP A 128 3.19 12.29 -10.20
C ASP A 128 4.39 11.40 -9.89
N VAL A 129 5.62 11.93 -9.99
CA VAL A 129 6.81 11.19 -9.57
C VAL A 129 6.78 10.92 -8.08
N THR A 130 6.38 11.90 -7.25
CA THR A 130 6.27 11.73 -5.79
C THR A 130 5.20 10.69 -5.44
N ASN A 131 4.05 10.70 -6.12
CA ASN A 131 2.99 9.71 -5.91
C ASN A 131 3.44 8.29 -6.25
N VAL A 132 4.11 8.10 -7.39
CA VAL A 132 4.68 6.80 -7.77
C VAL A 132 5.75 6.36 -6.76
N GLN A 133 6.64 7.25 -6.34
CA GLN A 133 7.68 7.00 -5.36
C GLN A 133 7.09 6.57 -4.01
N ASN A 134 6.15 7.34 -3.45
CA ASN A 134 5.54 7.03 -2.16
C ASN A 134 4.77 5.71 -2.17
N THR A 135 4.03 5.46 -3.25
CA THR A 135 3.34 4.18 -3.42
C THR A 135 4.33 3.02 -3.52
N PHE A 136 5.46 3.21 -4.19
CA PHE A 136 6.50 2.19 -4.32
C PHE A 136 7.11 1.83 -2.95
N ILE A 137 7.42 2.84 -2.10
CA ILE A 137 7.87 2.63 -0.71
C ILE A 137 6.84 1.81 0.07
N GLN A 138 5.58 2.26 0.08
CA GLN A 138 4.52 1.63 0.86
C GLN A 138 4.22 0.21 0.37
N THR A 139 4.18 0.01 -0.95
CA THR A 139 3.92 -1.31 -1.55
C THR A 139 5.04 -2.30 -1.19
N LEU A 140 6.31 -1.92 -1.39
CA LEU A 140 7.43 -2.78 -1.04
C LEU A 140 7.41 -3.16 0.44
N ARG A 141 7.23 -2.18 1.33
CA ARG A 141 7.18 -2.42 2.77
C ARG A 141 6.00 -3.32 3.15
N MET A 142 4.80 -2.92 2.74
CA MET A 142 3.56 -3.54 3.19
C MET A 142 3.39 -4.94 2.61
N VAL A 143 3.61 -5.12 1.30
CA VAL A 143 3.47 -6.43 0.65
C VAL A 143 4.49 -7.42 1.20
N THR A 144 5.75 -6.98 1.37
CA THR A 144 6.80 -7.87 1.88
C THR A 144 6.54 -8.29 3.32
N PHE A 145 6.22 -7.33 4.20
CA PHE A 145 5.92 -7.63 5.60
C PHE A 145 4.71 -8.55 5.71
N THR A 146 3.63 -8.23 5.01
CA THR A 146 2.39 -9.01 5.03
C THR A 146 2.58 -10.42 4.48
N ALA A 147 3.35 -10.58 3.38
CA ALA A 147 3.65 -11.89 2.83
C ALA A 147 4.49 -12.74 3.80
N ALA A 148 5.49 -12.14 4.45
CA ALA A 148 6.30 -12.82 5.46
C ALA A 148 5.47 -13.25 6.68
N MET A 149 4.61 -12.36 7.19
CA MET A 149 3.69 -12.64 8.29
C MET A 149 2.72 -13.76 7.94
N PHE A 150 2.05 -13.65 6.78
CA PHE A 150 1.07 -14.64 6.33
C PHE A 150 1.70 -16.03 6.19
N THR A 151 2.79 -16.12 5.41
CA THR A 151 3.46 -17.40 5.17
C THR A 151 4.07 -17.97 6.43
N GLY A 152 4.73 -17.13 7.22
CA GLY A 152 5.33 -17.54 8.49
C GLY A 152 4.26 -18.02 9.49
N ALA A 153 3.17 -17.27 9.67
CA ALA A 153 2.08 -17.65 10.57
C ALA A 153 1.37 -18.93 10.09
N LEU A 154 1.16 -19.09 8.77
CA LEU A 154 0.55 -20.31 8.21
C LEU A 154 1.42 -21.54 8.44
N ILE A 155 2.74 -21.46 8.19
CA ILE A 155 3.69 -22.55 8.44
C ILE A 155 3.68 -22.93 9.93
N ASN A 156 3.72 -21.92 10.82
CA ASN A 156 3.70 -22.16 12.25
C ASN A 156 2.36 -22.74 12.74
N ALA A 157 1.23 -22.25 12.22
CA ALA A 157 -0.10 -22.80 12.53
C ALA A 157 -0.20 -24.29 12.12
N LEU A 158 0.26 -24.62 10.91
CA LEU A 158 0.32 -25.99 10.42
C LEU A 158 1.25 -26.89 11.27
N SER A 159 2.36 -26.34 11.79
CA SER A 159 3.30 -27.08 12.64
C SER A 159 2.72 -27.41 14.02
N VAL A 160 1.77 -26.61 14.52
CA VAL A 160 1.06 -26.91 15.79
C VAL A 160 0.05 -28.03 15.56
N SER A 161 -0.85 -27.87 14.60
CA SER A 161 -1.81 -28.92 14.26
C SER A 161 -2.44 -28.68 12.88
N ALA A 162 -2.32 -29.65 11.99
CA ALA A 162 -3.00 -29.61 10.69
C ALA A 162 -4.54 -29.65 10.84
N LYS A 163 -5.08 -30.30 11.87
CA LYS A 163 -6.52 -30.34 12.15
C LYS A 163 -7.04 -28.94 12.53
N LEU A 164 -6.34 -28.21 13.39
CA LEU A 164 -6.70 -26.84 13.73
C LEU A 164 -6.54 -25.89 12.54
N ALA A 165 -5.58 -26.11 11.66
CA ALA A 165 -5.38 -25.29 10.47
C ALA A 165 -6.61 -25.26 9.55
N LEU A 166 -7.45 -26.29 9.55
CA LEU A 166 -8.72 -26.29 8.81
C LEU A 166 -9.65 -25.13 9.23
N VAL A 167 -9.67 -24.77 10.53
CA VAL A 167 -10.46 -23.62 10.99
C VAL A 167 -10.01 -22.33 10.31
N THR A 168 -8.70 -22.14 10.21
CA THR A 168 -8.12 -20.97 9.51
C THR A 168 -8.40 -21.03 8.01
N VAL A 169 -8.32 -22.21 7.40
CA VAL A 169 -8.61 -22.41 5.95
C VAL A 169 -10.06 -22.02 5.63
N PHE A 170 -11.02 -22.25 6.53
CA PHE A 170 -12.40 -21.79 6.34
C PHE A 170 -12.57 -20.28 6.55
N ALA A 171 -11.81 -19.66 7.44
CA ALA A 171 -11.87 -18.22 7.68
C ALA A 171 -11.32 -17.39 6.50
N VAL A 172 -10.27 -17.89 5.82
CA VAL A 172 -9.61 -17.21 4.70
C VAL A 172 -10.58 -16.88 3.54
N PRO A 173 -11.38 -17.82 3.02
CA PRO A 173 -12.39 -17.51 1.99
C PRO A 173 -13.45 -16.51 2.45
N VAL A 174 -13.89 -16.59 3.70
CA VAL A 174 -14.88 -15.63 4.24
C VAL A 174 -14.32 -14.21 4.20
N ILE A 175 -13.09 -14.02 4.64
CA ILE A 175 -12.42 -12.71 4.56
C ILE A 175 -12.23 -12.28 3.12
N ALA A 176 -11.82 -13.20 2.22
CA ALA A 176 -11.68 -12.88 0.80
C ALA A 176 -13.00 -12.41 0.18
N VAL A 177 -14.12 -13.02 0.54
CA VAL A 177 -15.47 -12.58 0.12
C VAL A 177 -15.79 -11.19 0.65
N ILE A 178 -15.55 -10.92 1.94
CA ILE A 178 -15.76 -9.60 2.55
C ILE A 178 -14.92 -8.54 1.82
N VAL A 179 -13.64 -8.80 1.61
CA VAL A 179 -12.74 -7.89 0.87
C VAL A 179 -13.25 -7.65 -0.56
N THR A 180 -13.70 -8.69 -1.24
CA THR A 180 -14.26 -8.57 -2.60
C THR A 180 -15.51 -7.69 -2.61
N ILE A 181 -16.41 -7.85 -1.64
CA ILE A 181 -17.60 -6.99 -1.49
C ILE A 181 -17.19 -5.54 -1.27
N ILE A 182 -16.20 -5.29 -0.42
CA ILE A 182 -15.66 -3.95 -0.16
C ILE A 182 -15.14 -3.31 -1.44
N VAL A 183 -14.30 -4.02 -2.17
CA VAL A 183 -13.69 -3.50 -3.39
C VAL A 183 -14.76 -3.25 -4.46
N THR A 184 -15.68 -4.20 -4.67
CA THR A 184 -16.68 -4.11 -5.75
C THR A 184 -17.83 -3.16 -5.45
N LYS A 185 -18.24 -2.99 -4.19
CA LYS A 185 -19.33 -2.11 -3.78
C LYS A 185 -18.84 -0.76 -3.23
N GLY A 186 -17.73 -0.76 -2.50
CA GLY A 186 -17.17 0.46 -1.90
C GLY A 186 -16.55 1.40 -2.94
N PHE A 187 -15.76 0.87 -3.85
CA PHE A 187 -15.08 1.69 -4.86
C PHE A 187 -16.04 2.58 -5.69
N PRO A 188 -17.14 2.04 -6.25
CA PRO A 188 -18.12 2.86 -6.98
C PRO A 188 -18.81 3.92 -6.10
N LEU A 189 -18.99 3.66 -4.80
CA LEU A 189 -19.57 4.66 -3.89
C LEU A 189 -18.60 5.84 -3.68
N PHE A 190 -17.30 5.57 -3.51
CA PHE A 190 -16.29 6.62 -3.40
C PHE A 190 -16.14 7.42 -4.69
N GLU A 191 -16.22 6.76 -5.84
CA GLU A 191 -16.21 7.44 -7.14
C GLU A 191 -17.41 8.39 -7.28
N LYS A 192 -18.61 7.92 -6.94
CA LYS A 192 -19.81 8.76 -6.91
C LYS A 192 -19.70 9.91 -5.92
N MET A 193 -19.12 9.66 -4.73
CA MET A 193 -18.88 10.71 -3.74
C MET A 193 -17.93 11.78 -4.31
N GLN A 194 -16.85 11.38 -4.97
CA GLN A 194 -15.94 12.32 -5.61
C GLN A 194 -16.63 13.16 -6.69
N GLN A 195 -17.46 12.55 -7.54
CA GLN A 195 -18.26 13.28 -8.53
C GLN A 195 -19.20 14.32 -7.90
N ARG A 196 -19.76 14.01 -6.72
CA ARG A 196 -20.61 14.98 -5.98
C ARG A 196 -19.80 16.11 -5.37
N ILE A 197 -18.58 15.83 -4.87
CA ILE A 197 -17.63 16.86 -4.40
C ILE A 197 -17.27 17.79 -5.56
N ASP A 198 -16.93 17.25 -6.73
CA ASP A 198 -16.57 18.05 -7.91
C ASP A 198 -17.74 18.91 -8.39
N ASN A 199 -18.98 18.37 -8.30
CA ASN A 199 -20.18 19.13 -8.63
C ASN A 199 -20.42 20.29 -7.64
N LEU A 200 -20.28 20.03 -6.33
CA LEU A 200 -20.40 21.06 -5.30
C LEU A 200 -19.36 22.15 -5.49
N ASN A 201 -18.08 21.78 -5.70
CA ASN A 201 -16.99 22.72 -5.97
C ASN A 201 -17.27 23.60 -7.19
N ARG A 202 -17.78 23.02 -8.28
CA ARG A 202 -18.17 23.75 -9.48
C ARG A 202 -19.28 24.77 -9.19
N ARG A 203 -20.32 24.40 -8.38
CA ARG A 203 -21.38 25.31 -7.97
C ARG A 203 -20.84 26.50 -7.18
N VAL A 204 -19.94 26.23 -6.22
CA VAL A 204 -19.29 27.30 -5.45
C VAL A 204 -18.50 28.22 -6.38
N GLN A 205 -17.72 27.66 -7.28
CA GLN A 205 -16.93 28.44 -8.23
C GLN A 205 -17.80 29.30 -9.14
N GLU A 206 -18.89 28.75 -9.70
CA GLU A 206 -19.88 29.48 -10.51
C GLU A 206 -20.50 30.64 -9.73
N SER A 207 -20.93 30.38 -8.49
CA SER A 207 -21.57 31.41 -7.64
C SER A 207 -20.58 32.52 -7.26
N VAL A 208 -19.34 32.18 -6.90
CA VAL A 208 -18.30 33.18 -6.56
C VAL A 208 -17.90 33.99 -7.78
N THR A 209 -17.70 33.35 -8.93
CA THR A 209 -17.35 34.06 -10.18
C THR A 209 -18.44 35.04 -10.63
N ASN A 210 -19.72 34.65 -10.47
CA ASN A 210 -20.87 35.43 -10.93
C ASN A 210 -21.54 36.20 -9.77
N ILE A 211 -20.87 36.44 -8.65
CA ILE A 211 -21.47 37.02 -7.44
C ILE A 211 -22.12 38.40 -7.71
N ARG A 212 -21.52 39.23 -8.59
CA ARG A 212 -22.07 40.53 -8.96
C ARG A 212 -23.42 40.40 -9.68
N VAL A 213 -23.53 39.42 -10.61
CA VAL A 213 -24.76 39.13 -11.32
C VAL A 213 -25.85 38.64 -10.37
N ILE A 214 -25.50 37.68 -9.48
CA ILE A 214 -26.43 37.15 -8.48
C ILE A 214 -26.98 38.29 -7.63
N LYS A 215 -26.09 39.18 -7.16
CA LYS A 215 -26.47 40.38 -6.34
C LYS A 215 -27.33 41.39 -7.13
N SER A 216 -27.00 41.68 -8.39
CA SER A 216 -27.73 42.61 -9.21
C SER A 216 -29.17 42.16 -9.50
N PHE A 217 -29.38 40.84 -9.62
CA PHE A 217 -30.69 40.26 -9.89
C PHE A 217 -31.41 39.74 -8.63
N VAL A 218 -30.84 39.97 -7.44
CA VAL A 218 -31.40 39.51 -6.14
C VAL A 218 -31.74 38.02 -6.17
N ARG A 219 -30.82 37.17 -6.67
CA ARG A 219 -31.02 35.73 -6.87
C ARG A 219 -30.29 34.88 -5.84
N GLU A 220 -29.92 35.44 -4.68
CA GLU A 220 -29.16 34.74 -3.62
C GLU A 220 -29.90 33.49 -3.12
N ASP A 221 -31.20 33.59 -2.92
CA ASP A 221 -31.97 32.46 -2.38
C ASP A 221 -32.09 31.31 -3.38
N HIS A 222 -32.15 31.63 -4.68
CA HIS A 222 -32.11 30.61 -5.73
C HIS A 222 -30.75 29.87 -5.77
N GLU A 223 -29.65 30.61 -5.65
CA GLU A 223 -28.32 30.00 -5.63
C GLU A 223 -28.05 29.23 -4.32
N LYS A 224 -28.56 29.70 -3.17
CA LYS A 224 -28.55 28.95 -1.91
C LYS A 224 -29.29 27.61 -2.04
N ALA A 225 -30.50 27.62 -2.64
CA ALA A 225 -31.26 26.39 -2.84
C ALA A 225 -30.51 25.38 -3.70
N LYS A 226 -29.86 25.82 -4.79
CA LYS A 226 -29.02 24.96 -5.63
C LYS A 226 -27.81 24.38 -4.86
N PHE A 227 -27.17 25.22 -4.05
CA PHE A 227 -26.05 24.77 -3.22
C PHE A 227 -26.49 23.74 -2.18
N TYR A 228 -27.60 24.00 -1.48
CA TYR A 228 -28.12 23.08 -0.47
C TYR A 228 -28.51 21.73 -1.10
N ASP A 229 -29.21 21.71 -2.24
CA ASP A 229 -29.48 20.45 -2.96
C ASP A 229 -28.21 19.68 -3.33
N ALA A 230 -27.17 20.36 -3.78
CA ALA A 230 -25.90 19.73 -4.09
C ALA A 230 -25.17 19.21 -2.83
N ALA A 231 -25.24 19.96 -1.73
CA ALA A 231 -24.67 19.57 -0.43
C ALA A 231 -25.41 18.37 0.16
N ASP A 232 -26.74 18.34 0.10
CA ASP A 232 -27.56 17.21 0.59
C ASP A 232 -27.27 15.94 -0.20
N ARG A 233 -27.17 16.02 -1.53
CA ARG A 233 -26.76 14.87 -2.37
C ARG A 233 -25.35 14.38 -2.08
N LEU A 234 -24.42 15.28 -1.74
CA LEU A 234 -23.10 14.90 -1.28
C LEU A 234 -23.17 14.21 0.10
N CYS A 235 -23.97 14.75 1.01
CA CYS A 235 -24.18 14.18 2.34
C CYS A 235 -24.70 12.73 2.23
N ASP A 236 -25.75 12.51 1.44
CA ASP A 236 -26.36 11.18 1.26
C ASP A 236 -25.39 10.13 0.75
N ILE A 237 -24.60 10.47 -0.27
CA ILE A 237 -23.61 9.53 -0.81
C ILE A 237 -22.44 9.32 0.13
N SER A 238 -22.04 10.37 0.87
CA SER A 238 -20.98 10.29 1.87
C SER A 238 -21.36 9.40 3.04
N VAL A 239 -22.60 9.52 3.54
CA VAL A 239 -23.12 8.63 4.59
C VAL A 239 -23.16 7.18 4.11
N LYS A 240 -23.60 6.91 2.88
CA LYS A 240 -23.61 5.55 2.31
C LYS A 240 -22.19 4.99 2.15
N ALA A 241 -21.26 5.78 1.63
CA ALA A 241 -19.88 5.37 1.44
C ALA A 241 -19.17 5.12 2.79
N SER A 242 -19.33 6.05 3.75
CA SER A 242 -18.75 5.94 5.08
C SER A 242 -19.39 4.80 5.88
N GLY A 243 -20.71 4.62 5.79
CA GLY A 243 -21.44 3.54 6.47
C GLY A 243 -20.90 2.16 6.05
N LEU A 244 -20.66 1.95 4.74
CA LEU A 244 -20.03 0.71 4.27
C LEU A 244 -18.64 0.52 4.91
N MET A 245 -17.80 1.56 4.94
CA MET A 245 -16.46 1.47 5.50
C MET A 245 -16.45 1.20 7.01
N VAL A 246 -17.34 1.86 7.76
CA VAL A 246 -17.43 1.65 9.21
C VAL A 246 -17.90 0.23 9.53
N THR A 247 -18.77 -0.37 8.71
CA THR A 247 -19.26 -1.74 8.91
C THR A 247 -18.18 -2.82 8.71
N ILE A 248 -17.13 -2.52 7.95
CA ILE A 248 -16.06 -3.47 7.65
C ILE A 248 -15.30 -3.93 8.90
N MET A 249 -14.90 -2.97 9.75
CA MET A 249 -14.11 -3.27 10.94
C MET A 249 -14.84 -4.22 11.91
N PRO A 250 -16.11 -3.97 12.29
CA PRO A 250 -16.89 -4.92 13.08
C PRO A 250 -17.08 -6.30 12.43
N LEU A 251 -17.29 -6.33 11.10
CA LEU A 251 -17.42 -7.60 10.36
C LEU A 251 -16.11 -8.40 10.40
N MET A 252 -14.98 -7.76 10.16
CA MET A 252 -13.67 -8.39 10.27
C MET A 252 -13.40 -8.88 11.68
N GLN A 253 -13.72 -8.06 12.70
CA GLN A 253 -13.59 -8.43 14.09
C GLN A 253 -14.46 -9.64 14.44
N LEU A 254 -15.68 -9.70 13.93
CA LEU A 254 -16.58 -10.84 14.12
C LEU A 254 -15.96 -12.12 13.55
N VAL A 255 -15.46 -12.10 12.32
CA VAL A 255 -14.81 -13.26 11.71
C VAL A 255 -13.59 -13.70 12.50
N MET A 256 -12.74 -12.74 12.93
CA MET A 256 -11.57 -13.04 13.77
C MET A 256 -11.98 -13.71 15.08
N THR A 257 -12.99 -13.15 15.78
CA THR A 257 -13.47 -13.69 17.04
C THR A 257 -14.08 -15.07 16.87
N LEU A 258 -14.95 -15.28 15.87
CA LEU A 258 -15.55 -16.58 15.59
C LEU A 258 -14.50 -17.64 15.23
N THR A 259 -13.50 -17.26 14.45
CA THR A 259 -12.38 -18.14 14.09
C THR A 259 -11.58 -18.53 15.35
N THR A 260 -11.31 -17.57 16.22
CA THR A 260 -10.57 -17.81 17.48
C THR A 260 -11.39 -18.70 18.43
N VAL A 261 -12.69 -18.42 18.59
CA VAL A 261 -13.58 -19.26 19.41
C VAL A 261 -13.67 -20.69 18.87
N GLY A 262 -13.82 -20.85 17.55
CA GLY A 262 -13.83 -22.16 16.92
C GLY A 262 -12.51 -22.93 17.13
N ALA A 263 -11.38 -22.23 17.01
CA ALA A 263 -10.07 -22.80 17.27
C ALA A 263 -9.86 -23.18 18.74
N LEU A 264 -10.33 -22.35 19.67
CA LEU A 264 -10.27 -22.64 21.11
C LEU A 264 -11.16 -23.82 21.49
N TRP A 265 -12.35 -23.93 20.90
CA TRP A 265 -13.23 -25.06 21.16
C TRP A 265 -12.64 -26.39 20.65
N LEU A 266 -12.25 -26.43 19.38
CA LEU A 266 -11.63 -27.65 18.81
C LEU A 266 -10.28 -27.94 19.49
N GLY A 267 -9.46 -26.92 19.67
CA GLY A 267 -8.15 -27.04 20.30
C GLY A 267 -8.24 -27.43 21.79
N GLY A 268 -9.25 -26.95 22.52
CA GLY A 268 -9.51 -27.33 23.90
C GLY A 268 -9.81 -28.85 24.05
N ASN A 269 -10.63 -29.41 23.15
CA ASN A 269 -10.86 -30.84 23.09
C ASN A 269 -9.59 -31.61 22.75
N MET A 270 -8.72 -31.08 21.86
CA MET A 270 -7.45 -31.72 21.53
C MET A 270 -6.41 -31.62 22.64
N VAL A 271 -6.45 -30.57 23.47
CA VAL A 271 -5.63 -30.47 24.69
C VAL A 271 -6.10 -31.50 25.71
N GLN A 272 -7.41 -31.66 25.89
CA GLN A 272 -7.98 -32.62 26.83
C GLN A 272 -7.68 -34.09 26.43
N SER A 273 -7.62 -34.37 25.11
CA SER A 273 -7.18 -35.66 24.58
C SER A 273 -5.66 -35.88 24.56
N GLY A 274 -4.86 -34.87 24.90
CA GLY A 274 -3.40 -34.92 24.87
C GLY A 274 -2.78 -34.83 23.46
N GLU A 275 -3.58 -34.48 22.42
CA GLU A 275 -3.07 -34.33 21.06
C GLU A 275 -2.19 -33.08 20.89
N ILE A 276 -2.46 -32.00 21.61
CA ILE A 276 -1.68 -30.75 21.61
C ILE A 276 -1.48 -30.24 23.04
N ALA A 277 -0.40 -29.50 23.26
CA ALA A 277 -0.15 -28.82 24.52
C ALA A 277 -0.92 -27.47 24.61
N ILE A 278 -1.15 -26.97 25.83
CA ILE A 278 -1.87 -25.72 26.09
C ILE A 278 -1.16 -24.52 25.43
N GLY A 279 0.17 -24.43 25.58
CA GLY A 279 0.98 -23.39 24.97
C GLY A 279 0.92 -23.44 23.42
N GLY A 280 0.83 -24.67 22.86
CA GLY A 280 0.57 -24.87 21.45
C GLY A 280 -0.73 -24.24 21.00
N LEU A 281 -1.84 -24.41 21.76
CA LEU A 281 -3.13 -23.77 21.48
C LEU A 281 -3.07 -22.25 21.60
N MET A 282 -2.36 -21.71 22.60
CA MET A 282 -2.16 -20.26 22.77
C MET A 282 -1.38 -19.65 21.62
N SER A 283 -0.29 -20.29 21.19
CA SER A 283 0.49 -19.83 20.04
C SER A 283 -0.31 -19.91 18.75
N TYR A 284 -1.10 -20.97 18.56
CA TYR A 284 -2.01 -21.10 17.42
C TYR A 284 -3.02 -19.95 17.33
N SER A 285 -3.61 -19.52 18.46
CA SER A 285 -4.53 -18.38 18.51
C SER A 285 -3.84 -17.09 18.04
N THR A 286 -2.58 -16.89 18.37
CA THR A 286 -1.78 -15.76 17.90
C THR A 286 -1.50 -15.86 16.39
N TYR A 287 -1.21 -17.07 15.88
CA TYR A 287 -1.02 -17.26 14.42
C TYR A 287 -2.28 -16.98 13.61
N ILE A 288 -3.47 -17.35 14.09
CA ILE A 288 -4.74 -16.95 13.48
C ILE A 288 -4.80 -15.43 13.33
N MET A 289 -4.54 -14.69 14.41
CA MET A 289 -4.55 -13.22 14.38
C MET A 289 -3.58 -12.67 13.33
N HIS A 290 -2.36 -13.19 13.26
CA HIS A 290 -1.37 -12.78 12.26
C HIS A 290 -1.83 -13.07 10.83
N ILE A 291 -2.43 -14.24 10.56
CA ILE A 291 -2.97 -14.60 9.25
C ILE A 291 -4.09 -13.64 8.84
N LEU A 292 -5.07 -13.42 9.72
CA LEU A 292 -6.23 -12.59 9.40
C LEU A 292 -5.86 -11.11 9.25
N MET A 293 -4.98 -10.59 10.11
CA MET A 293 -4.45 -9.22 10.00
C MET A 293 -3.63 -9.02 8.72
N SER A 294 -2.81 -10.01 8.35
CA SER A 294 -2.04 -9.91 7.10
C SER A 294 -2.93 -9.87 5.87
N MET A 295 -4.04 -10.61 5.84
CA MET A 295 -5.02 -10.53 4.74
C MET A 295 -5.67 -9.14 4.65
N MET A 296 -6.01 -8.55 5.79
CA MET A 296 -6.57 -7.19 5.84
C MET A 296 -5.56 -6.15 5.32
N MET A 297 -4.31 -6.24 5.75
CA MET A 297 -3.24 -5.35 5.27
C MET A 297 -2.97 -5.52 3.78
N MET A 298 -3.00 -6.76 3.24
CA MET A 298 -2.85 -7.01 1.81
C MET A 298 -3.94 -6.32 0.98
N SER A 299 -5.18 -6.30 1.48
CA SER A 299 -6.30 -5.61 0.82
C SER A 299 -6.07 -4.10 0.72
N MET A 300 -5.51 -3.48 1.77
CA MET A 300 -5.13 -2.06 1.75
C MET A 300 -4.01 -1.78 0.75
N ALA A 301 -3.03 -2.68 0.60
CA ALA A 301 -1.95 -2.55 -0.38
C ALA A 301 -2.49 -2.50 -1.82
N ILE A 302 -3.47 -3.33 -2.15
CA ILE A 302 -4.12 -3.36 -3.48
C ILE A 302 -4.80 -2.01 -3.79
N MET A 303 -5.50 -1.42 -2.81
CA MET A 303 -6.15 -0.11 -2.98
C MET A 303 -5.13 1.01 -3.20
N MET A 304 -4.01 1.00 -2.49
CA MET A 304 -2.94 2.01 -2.68
C MET A 304 -2.30 1.90 -4.07
N PHE A 305 -2.08 0.70 -4.58
CA PHE A 305 -1.52 0.49 -5.91
C PHE A 305 -2.39 1.07 -7.02
N SER A 306 -3.71 1.00 -6.88
CA SER A 306 -4.66 1.54 -7.86
C SER A 306 -4.53 3.06 -8.03
N ARG A 307 -4.24 3.81 -6.97
CA ARG A 307 -4.03 5.28 -7.03
C ARG A 307 -2.76 5.65 -7.81
N ALA A 308 -1.67 4.91 -7.62
CA ALA A 308 -0.42 5.19 -8.32
C ALA A 308 -0.48 4.85 -9.81
N ARG A 309 -1.39 3.95 -10.22
CA ARG A 309 -1.54 3.54 -11.62
C ARG A 309 -1.82 4.74 -12.54
N ALA A 310 -2.65 5.68 -12.11
CA ALA A 310 -2.96 6.89 -12.89
C ALA A 310 -1.72 7.79 -13.07
N SER A 311 -0.97 8.06 -11.98
CA SER A 311 0.28 8.84 -12.07
C SER A 311 1.33 8.12 -12.92
N ALA A 312 1.48 6.80 -12.77
CA ALA A 312 2.39 6.00 -13.59
C ALA A 312 2.02 6.01 -15.08
N ALA A 313 0.72 6.01 -15.42
CA ALA A 313 0.26 6.12 -16.80
C ALA A 313 0.64 7.47 -17.42
N ARG A 314 0.43 8.58 -16.70
CA ARG A 314 0.83 9.93 -17.16
C ARG A 314 2.35 10.06 -17.33
N LEU A 315 3.14 9.47 -16.43
CA LEU A 315 4.60 9.45 -16.57
C LEU A 315 5.05 8.62 -17.79
N LYS A 316 4.37 7.48 -18.02
CA LYS A 316 4.63 6.64 -19.19
C LYS A 316 4.33 7.37 -20.49
N GLU A 317 3.25 8.16 -20.54
CA GLU A 317 2.86 8.97 -21.67
C GLU A 317 3.98 9.97 -22.04
N VAL A 318 4.51 10.72 -21.05
CA VAL A 318 5.63 11.63 -21.26
C VAL A 318 6.89 10.90 -21.72
N LEU A 319 7.22 9.76 -21.12
CA LEU A 319 8.41 9.00 -21.53
C LEU A 319 8.28 8.39 -22.93
N ALA A 320 7.07 8.06 -23.37
CA ALA A 320 6.79 7.47 -24.67
C ALA A 320 6.73 8.50 -25.80
N GLU A 321 6.37 9.74 -25.49
CA GLU A 321 6.25 10.80 -26.49
C GLU A 321 7.59 11.05 -27.20
N GLN A 322 7.54 11.25 -28.52
CA GLN A 322 8.72 11.56 -29.34
C GLN A 322 8.66 13.02 -29.79
N SER A 323 9.82 13.69 -29.83
CA SER A 323 9.87 15.02 -30.39
C SER A 323 9.49 14.98 -31.87
N THR A 324 8.67 15.92 -32.28
CA THR A 324 8.30 16.09 -33.71
C THR A 324 9.44 16.65 -34.53
N ILE A 325 10.44 17.26 -33.88
CA ILE A 325 11.66 17.76 -34.50
C ILE A 325 12.80 16.85 -34.03
N THR A 326 13.43 16.17 -34.96
CA THR A 326 14.58 15.30 -34.72
C THR A 326 15.70 15.67 -35.68
N ASP A 327 16.95 15.49 -35.23
CA ASP A 327 18.10 15.66 -36.12
C ASP A 327 18.04 14.64 -37.28
N PRO A 328 18.49 15.03 -38.48
CA PRO A 328 18.59 14.11 -39.62
C PRO A 328 19.59 13.00 -39.32
N GLU A 329 19.51 11.87 -40.05
CA GLU A 329 20.43 10.72 -39.85
C GLU A 329 21.89 11.11 -40.02
N HIS A 330 22.17 12.12 -40.85
CA HIS A 330 23.49 12.68 -41.08
C HIS A 330 23.50 14.21 -40.84
N PRO A 331 23.59 14.64 -39.55
CA PRO A 331 23.58 16.06 -39.23
C PRO A 331 24.89 16.74 -39.74
N VAL A 332 24.74 17.92 -40.32
CA VAL A 332 25.89 18.74 -40.67
C VAL A 332 26.47 19.37 -39.41
N THR A 333 27.64 18.95 -39.01
CA THR A 333 28.33 19.42 -37.78
C THR A 333 29.36 20.55 -38.06
N ALA A 334 29.43 21.03 -39.29
CA ALA A 334 30.31 22.15 -39.63
C ALA A 334 29.95 23.41 -38.84
N PRO A 335 30.93 24.12 -38.26
CA PRO A 335 30.64 25.35 -37.52
C PRO A 335 30.11 26.41 -38.48
N VAL A 336 29.04 27.12 -38.04
CA VAL A 336 28.47 28.25 -38.80
C VAL A 336 29.46 29.38 -38.83
N GLN A 337 29.96 29.70 -40.02
CA GLN A 337 31.05 30.71 -40.21
C GLN A 337 30.52 32.14 -40.31
N LYS A 338 29.32 32.37 -40.89
CA LYS A 338 28.80 33.70 -41.19
C LYS A 338 27.46 34.05 -40.56
N GLY A 339 26.76 33.14 -39.88
CA GLY A 339 25.46 33.42 -39.24
C GLY A 339 24.38 33.90 -40.22
N GLU A 340 24.50 33.57 -41.50
CA GLU A 340 23.58 33.98 -42.55
C GLU A 340 22.42 32.99 -42.64
N VAL A 341 21.18 33.49 -42.59
CA VAL A 341 19.95 32.69 -42.66
C VAL A 341 19.16 33.12 -43.89
N GLU A 342 18.89 32.21 -44.81
CA GLU A 342 18.13 32.45 -46.02
C GLU A 342 16.87 31.57 -46.03
N PHE A 343 15.71 32.19 -46.24
CA PHE A 343 14.44 31.50 -46.44
C PHE A 343 14.20 31.38 -47.97
N ARG A 344 14.17 30.16 -48.49
CA ARG A 344 13.88 29.87 -49.89
C ARG A 344 12.59 29.08 -50.01
N HIS A 345 11.56 29.64 -50.67
CA HIS A 345 10.27 28.98 -50.94
C HIS A 345 9.57 28.44 -49.69
N VAL A 346 9.52 29.21 -48.62
CA VAL A 346 8.84 28.87 -47.36
C VAL A 346 7.36 29.28 -47.41
#